data_364046a90aab002603afb3b863e82f83
#
_entry.id   364046a90aab002603afb3b863e82f83
#
_cell.length_a   1.000
_cell.length_b   1.000
_cell.length_c   1.000
_cell.angle_alpha   90.00
_cell.angle_beta   90.00
_cell.angle_gamma   90.00
#
_symmetry.space_group_name_H-M   'P 1'
#
loop_
_entity.id
_entity.type
_entity.pdbx_description
1 polymer ?
#
loop_
_entity_poly.entity_id
_entity_poly.type
_entity_poly.pdbx_seq_one_letter_code
_entity_poly.pdbx_strand_id
1 'polypeptide(L)'
;VIKKIVALAAAAVLVAQVGLSGCAGDADQDTVTVLGPWTGSEEVAFERVLDDFRAKTGYQVRYEGTRAQNQVLRSDVQQGVPPDIAVLSNPAELARYARSGDLQPLDAVLRAEAAAAYSPQWLRLQRLGTDSVYAVAVKADLKSIIWYDPKALTRPEPTTWDELVATSRALTSAGRTPWCLGMGAPPNSGFPGTDWIEDILLHTAGPRAYRDWAAGELAWTDPAVRAAWQRWGQLVLPPGAVRGGPTAALLTTFGDAGKAMVTDPPGCAMDHLGSFAIGGYADAQRPGGPPRPDRDFRFFPFPGAGDGGPSEVAADLAGMFRDTPGARALMAHLASERGQRVWPSDGTTFSVHQRLVDQDLYRTDVGKRIARTLARGAELCFDASDLMPSAMSSAFYQAVLEYLAHPDRLDTLLAELDRVRAGVDPRQWLDLPCGTT
;
A
#
# COMPACT_ATOMS: atom_id res chain seq x y z
N VAL A 1 -46.69 48.20 46.12
CA VAL A 1 -47.08 47.95 47.50
C VAL A 1 -46.49 46.60 47.91
N ILE A 2 -45.63 46.73 48.76
CA ILE A 2 -45.14 46.01 49.93
C ILE A 2 -43.99 45.05 49.73
N LYS A 3 -42.91 45.57 50.20
CA LYS A 3 -41.67 45.06 50.78
C LYS A 3 -41.93 44.11 51.97
N LYS A 4 -40.89 43.31 52.23
CA LYS A 4 -40.55 42.51 53.43
C LYS A 4 -41.26 41.16 53.51
N ILE A 5 -40.47 40.09 53.47
CA ILE A 5 -39.71 39.56 54.61
C ILE A 5 -38.51 38.78 54.11
N VAL A 6 -37.33 39.22 54.53
CA VAL A 6 -36.04 38.54 54.55
C VAL A 6 -35.96 37.81 55.89
N ALA A 7 -35.41 36.66 55.89
CA ALA A 7 -34.50 36.09 56.87
C ALA A 7 -34.88 34.69 57.36
N LEU A 8 -33.81 33.91 57.44
CA LEU A 8 -33.57 32.66 58.17
C LEU A 8 -34.06 31.36 57.53
N ALA A 9 -33.15 30.74 56.78
CA ALA A 9 -32.78 29.35 56.97
C ALA A 9 -31.40 29.12 56.30
N ALA A 10 -30.37 29.70 56.89
CA ALA A 10 -29.01 29.28 56.72
C ALA A 10 -28.70 28.31 57.85
N ALA A 11 -28.82 27.02 57.61
CA ALA A 11 -28.13 25.99 58.41
C ALA A 11 -28.30 24.61 57.76
N ALA A 12 -27.14 23.93 57.66
CA ALA A 12 -27.03 22.47 57.48
C ALA A 12 -27.32 21.85 56.08
N VAL A 13 -26.40 22.08 55.15
CA VAL A 13 -25.95 21.01 54.24
C VAL A 13 -24.44 21.09 54.11
N LEU A 14 -23.76 20.74 55.18
CA LEU A 14 -22.37 20.31 55.20
C LEU A 14 -22.41 18.83 55.57
N VAL A 15 -21.64 18.02 54.83
CA VAL A 15 -21.42 16.56 54.99
C VAL A 15 -22.18 15.73 54.00
N ALA A 16 -21.57 15.54 52.86
CA ALA A 16 -21.41 14.26 52.14
C ALA A 16 -20.63 14.45 50.84
N GLN A 17 -19.44 15.09 50.90
CA GLN A 17 -18.38 14.87 49.90
C GLN A 17 -17.41 13.85 50.48
N VAL A 18 -17.86 12.60 50.59
CA VAL A 18 -16.98 11.47 50.85
C VAL A 18 -17.01 10.58 49.63
N GLY A 19 -15.89 10.58 48.91
CA GLY A 19 -15.40 9.34 48.26
C GLY A 19 -16.10 8.84 47.02
N LEU A 20 -16.08 9.57 45.91
CA LEU A 20 -16.07 8.99 44.59
C LEU A 20 -14.82 9.42 43.83
N SER A 21 -13.68 9.31 44.51
CA SER A 21 -12.36 9.23 43.89
C SER A 21 -12.03 7.76 43.79
N GLY A 22 -12.66 7.08 42.88
CA GLY A 22 -12.43 5.68 42.66
C GLY A 22 -12.57 5.33 41.20
N CYS A 23 -11.45 5.06 40.55
CA CYS A 23 -11.36 4.25 39.33
C CYS A 23 -11.93 4.84 38.02
N ALA A 24 -11.50 6.04 37.65
CA ALA A 24 -11.58 6.47 36.26
C ALA A 24 -10.18 6.57 35.60
N GLY A 25 -9.16 5.92 36.19
CA GLY A 25 -7.76 6.08 35.80
C GLY A 25 -7.09 4.91 35.07
N ASP A 26 -7.63 3.68 35.15
CA ASP A 26 -6.88 2.52 34.66
C ASP A 26 -7.38 1.92 33.33
N ALA A 27 -8.66 2.10 32.98
CA ALA A 27 -9.21 1.47 31.78
C ALA A 27 -8.70 2.08 30.45
N ASP A 28 -8.15 3.31 30.48
CA ASP A 28 -7.64 4.00 29.27
C ASP A 28 -6.14 3.72 29.03
N GLN A 29 -5.41 3.32 30.07
CA GLN A 29 -3.97 3.00 29.95
C GLN A 29 -3.70 1.63 29.31
N ASP A 30 -4.67 0.72 29.33
CA ASP A 30 -4.55 -0.63 28.75
C ASP A 30 -5.06 -0.74 27.31
N THR A 31 -5.55 0.35 26.72
CA THR A 31 -6.08 0.36 25.36
C THR A 31 -5.10 1.01 24.39
N VAL A 32 -4.64 0.25 23.40
CA VAL A 32 -3.81 0.73 22.29
C VAL A 32 -4.70 1.16 21.14
N THR A 33 -4.52 2.37 20.62
CA THR A 33 -5.24 2.88 19.46
C THR A 33 -4.43 2.70 18.18
N VAL A 34 -5.05 2.14 17.15
CA VAL A 34 -4.40 1.88 15.86
C VAL A 34 -5.26 2.45 14.74
N LEU A 35 -4.68 3.33 13.92
CA LEU A 35 -5.27 3.83 12.69
C LEU A 35 -4.63 3.13 11.49
N GLY A 36 -5.41 2.64 10.53
CA GLY A 36 -4.86 1.96 9.36
C GLY A 36 -5.72 2.05 8.10
N PRO A 37 -5.18 1.59 6.93
CA PRO A 37 -5.84 1.71 5.64
C PRO A 37 -6.91 0.64 5.38
N TRP A 38 -6.92 -0.43 6.15
CA TRP A 38 -7.69 -1.63 5.83
C TRP A 38 -9.13 -1.53 6.30
N THR A 39 -10.05 -1.90 5.42
CA THR A 39 -11.49 -1.94 5.65
C THR A 39 -12.08 -3.24 5.11
N GLY A 40 -13.25 -3.65 5.60
CA GLY A 40 -13.93 -4.85 5.11
C GLY A 40 -13.15 -6.15 5.37
N SER A 41 -12.89 -6.95 4.33
CA SER A 41 -12.20 -8.25 4.48
C SER A 41 -10.75 -8.11 4.94
N GLU A 42 -10.05 -7.05 4.53
CA GLU A 42 -8.68 -6.77 5.01
C GLU A 42 -8.66 -6.41 6.50
N GLU A 43 -9.64 -5.62 6.96
CA GLU A 43 -9.80 -5.29 8.38
C GLU A 43 -10.04 -6.57 9.21
N VAL A 44 -10.97 -7.42 8.77
CA VAL A 44 -11.22 -8.72 9.43
C VAL A 44 -9.96 -9.57 9.52
N ALA A 45 -9.12 -9.53 8.48
CA ALA A 45 -7.87 -10.27 8.47
C ALA A 45 -6.83 -9.67 9.43
N PHE A 46 -6.72 -8.36 9.50
CA PHE A 46 -5.82 -7.68 10.45
C PHE A 46 -6.28 -7.82 11.89
N GLU A 47 -7.59 -7.79 12.14
CA GLU A 47 -8.15 -8.04 13.49
C GLU A 47 -7.68 -9.39 14.08
N ARG A 48 -7.47 -10.43 13.26
CA ARG A 48 -6.88 -11.70 13.75
C ARG A 48 -5.46 -11.53 14.29
N VAL A 49 -4.67 -10.61 13.73
CA VAL A 49 -3.32 -10.27 14.25
C VAL A 49 -3.46 -9.58 15.61
N LEU A 50 -4.42 -8.67 15.72
CA LEU A 50 -4.70 -7.97 16.97
C LEU A 50 -5.29 -8.90 18.05
N ASP A 51 -6.10 -9.87 17.65
CA ASP A 51 -6.64 -10.90 18.58
C ASP A 51 -5.52 -11.79 19.14
N ASP A 52 -4.55 -12.19 18.30
CA ASP A 52 -3.38 -12.94 18.79
C ASP A 52 -2.56 -12.10 19.79
N PHE A 53 -2.43 -10.80 19.55
CA PHE A 53 -1.79 -9.88 20.49
C PHE A 53 -2.59 -9.72 21.79
N ARG A 54 -3.91 -9.47 21.73
CA ARG A 54 -4.81 -9.36 22.89
C ARG A 54 -4.73 -10.60 23.77
N ALA A 55 -4.84 -11.80 23.14
CA ALA A 55 -4.79 -13.07 23.84
C ALA A 55 -3.45 -13.33 24.55
N LYS A 56 -2.34 -12.80 24.01
CA LYS A 56 -1.00 -13.00 24.55
C LYS A 56 -0.65 -12.02 25.68
N THR A 57 -1.13 -10.81 25.61
CA THR A 57 -0.67 -9.70 26.45
C THR A 57 -1.70 -9.19 27.44
N GLY A 58 -3.00 -9.37 27.15
CA GLY A 58 -4.10 -8.78 27.91
C GLY A 58 -4.44 -7.34 27.53
N TYR A 59 -3.58 -6.63 26.75
CA TYR A 59 -3.90 -5.29 26.27
C TYR A 59 -5.14 -5.31 25.39
N GLN A 60 -5.96 -4.26 25.49
CA GLN A 60 -7.02 -3.98 24.54
C GLN A 60 -6.45 -3.23 23.33
N VAL A 61 -7.03 -3.44 22.15
CA VAL A 61 -6.67 -2.69 20.96
C VAL A 61 -7.95 -2.19 20.30
N ARG A 62 -7.98 -0.90 19.96
CA ARG A 62 -9.03 -0.29 19.15
C ARG A 62 -8.45 0.05 17.79
N TYR A 63 -8.89 -0.67 16.77
CA TYR A 63 -8.53 -0.39 15.38
C TYR A 63 -9.56 0.53 14.73
N GLU A 64 -9.09 1.50 13.98
CA GLU A 64 -9.87 2.37 13.12
C GLU A 64 -9.38 2.23 11.68
N GLY A 65 -10.18 1.59 10.83
CA GLY A 65 -9.89 1.37 9.42
C GLY A 65 -10.50 2.46 8.54
N THR A 66 -9.68 3.14 7.74
CA THR A 66 -10.16 4.13 6.76
C THR A 66 -9.20 4.27 5.59
N ARG A 67 -9.74 4.36 4.37
CA ARG A 67 -8.93 4.67 3.17
C ARG A 67 -8.41 6.12 3.18
N ALA A 68 -8.95 6.99 4.03
CA ALA A 68 -8.50 8.36 4.24
C ALA A 68 -7.51 8.52 5.41
N GLN A 69 -6.81 7.46 5.80
CA GLN A 69 -5.93 7.42 6.98
C GLN A 69 -4.88 8.54 7.01
N ASN A 70 -4.35 8.96 5.84
CA ASN A 70 -3.38 10.06 5.77
C ASN A 70 -3.99 11.41 6.20
N GLN A 71 -5.24 11.68 5.81
CA GLN A 71 -5.96 12.91 6.17
C GLN A 71 -6.35 12.90 7.64
N VAL A 72 -6.86 11.76 8.14
CA VAL A 72 -7.22 11.58 9.55
C VAL A 72 -6.00 11.76 10.43
N LEU A 73 -4.92 11.02 10.15
CA LEU A 73 -3.66 11.11 10.92
C LEU A 73 -3.09 12.52 10.95
N ARG A 74 -3.11 13.21 9.80
CA ARG A 74 -2.63 14.60 9.73
C ARG A 74 -3.44 15.52 10.64
N SER A 75 -4.75 15.38 10.65
CA SER A 75 -5.64 16.14 11.52
C SER A 75 -5.36 15.85 12.99
N ASP A 76 -5.23 14.58 13.37
CA ASP A 76 -5.02 14.15 14.75
C ASP A 76 -3.67 14.61 15.29
N VAL A 77 -2.61 14.51 14.49
CA VAL A 77 -1.28 15.02 14.86
C VAL A 77 -1.31 16.55 15.03
N GLN A 78 -1.97 17.28 14.13
CA GLN A 78 -2.12 18.73 14.24
C GLN A 78 -2.91 19.17 15.48
N GLN A 79 -3.86 18.36 15.92
CA GLN A 79 -4.65 18.60 17.13
C GLN A 79 -3.93 18.12 18.41
N GLY A 80 -2.77 17.45 18.30
CA GLY A 80 -2.02 16.93 19.44
C GLY A 80 -2.62 15.66 20.05
N VAL A 81 -3.46 14.94 19.31
CA VAL A 81 -4.15 13.72 19.76
C VAL A 81 -3.93 12.54 18.79
N PRO A 82 -2.68 12.25 18.37
CA PRO A 82 -2.41 11.16 17.46
C PRO A 82 -2.80 9.79 18.06
N PRO A 83 -3.11 8.77 17.23
CA PRO A 83 -3.23 7.40 17.71
C PRO A 83 -1.90 6.91 18.29
N ASP A 84 -1.92 5.80 19.03
CA ASP A 84 -0.66 5.19 19.49
C ASP A 84 0.17 4.68 18.32
N ILE A 85 -0.48 4.05 17.35
CA ILE A 85 0.14 3.49 16.15
C ILE A 85 -0.68 3.90 14.92
N ALA A 86 -0.01 4.29 13.84
CA ALA A 86 -0.64 4.43 12.53
C ALA A 86 0.06 3.57 11.49
N VAL A 87 -0.73 3.01 10.56
CA VAL A 87 -0.24 2.23 9.43
C VAL A 87 -0.48 3.01 8.14
N LEU A 88 0.59 3.26 7.39
CA LEU A 88 0.55 4.00 6.13
C LEU A 88 1.21 3.19 5.02
N SER A 89 0.66 3.29 3.81
CA SER A 89 1.28 2.74 2.60
C SER A 89 2.33 3.69 1.99
N ASN A 90 2.40 4.95 2.48
CA ASN A 90 3.31 5.98 1.98
C ASN A 90 4.48 6.21 2.95
N PRO A 91 5.69 5.66 2.69
CA PRO A 91 6.87 5.84 3.52
C PRO A 91 7.32 7.30 3.63
N ALA A 92 7.14 8.12 2.58
CA ALA A 92 7.53 9.53 2.61
C ALA A 92 6.73 10.32 3.64
N GLU A 93 5.46 9.99 3.84
CA GLU A 93 4.62 10.62 4.86
C GLU A 93 5.09 10.22 6.28
N LEU A 94 5.42 8.94 6.52
CA LEU A 94 6.04 8.52 7.79
C LEU A 94 7.40 9.18 8.01
N ALA A 95 8.23 9.31 6.97
CA ALA A 95 9.51 10.00 7.06
C ALA A 95 9.34 11.48 7.44
N ARG A 96 8.28 12.12 6.99
CA ARG A 96 7.93 13.48 7.41
C ARG A 96 7.68 13.55 8.93
N TYR A 97 6.89 12.61 9.48
CA TYR A 97 6.62 12.55 10.92
C TYR A 97 7.87 12.17 11.73
N ALA A 98 8.76 11.33 11.21
CA ALA A 98 10.04 11.04 11.84
C ALA A 98 10.92 12.30 11.94
N ARG A 99 10.99 13.08 10.86
CA ARG A 99 11.76 14.35 10.84
C ARG A 99 11.17 15.44 11.71
N SER A 100 9.84 15.50 11.87
CA SER A 100 9.19 16.48 12.77
C SER A 100 9.24 16.07 14.26
N GLY A 101 9.63 14.82 14.56
CA GLY A 101 9.65 14.30 15.93
C GLY A 101 8.30 13.80 16.45
N ASP A 102 7.29 13.71 15.57
CA ASP A 102 5.97 13.17 15.92
C ASP A 102 5.97 11.63 15.95
N LEU A 103 6.92 11.00 15.22
CA LEU A 103 7.08 9.54 15.18
C LEU A 103 8.21 9.11 16.12
N GLN A 104 7.98 8.05 16.88
CA GLN A 104 8.93 7.55 17.89
C GLN A 104 9.89 6.51 17.29
N PRO A 105 11.20 6.55 17.60
CA PRO A 105 12.15 5.54 17.16
C PRO A 105 11.87 4.18 17.83
N LEU A 106 12.09 3.11 17.10
CA LEU A 106 11.78 1.74 17.52
C LEU A 106 13.02 0.93 17.94
N ASP A 107 14.24 1.50 17.91
CA ASP A 107 15.48 0.77 18.20
C ASP A 107 15.49 0.14 19.61
N ALA A 108 14.87 0.80 20.58
CA ALA A 108 14.71 0.27 21.94
C ALA A 108 13.57 -0.78 22.07
N VAL A 109 12.66 -0.84 21.10
CA VAL A 109 11.47 -1.71 21.08
C VAL A 109 11.78 -2.99 20.32
N LEU A 110 12.46 -2.87 19.19
CA LEU A 110 12.78 -3.99 18.31
C LEU A 110 14.07 -4.66 18.77
N ARG A 111 13.96 -5.92 19.16
CA ARG A 111 15.13 -6.73 19.47
C ARG A 111 16.00 -6.92 18.22
N ALA A 112 17.31 -7.01 18.39
CA ALA A 112 18.26 -7.24 17.29
C ALA A 112 17.89 -8.45 16.43
N GLU A 113 17.32 -9.50 17.04
CA GLU A 113 16.84 -10.71 16.36
C GLU A 113 15.64 -10.43 15.44
N ALA A 114 14.75 -9.51 15.81
CA ALA A 114 13.63 -9.10 14.96
C ALA A 114 14.14 -8.30 13.76
N ALA A 115 15.08 -7.40 13.96
CA ALA A 115 15.72 -6.66 12.86
C ALA A 115 16.47 -7.62 11.90
N ALA A 116 17.19 -8.62 12.42
CA ALA A 116 17.90 -9.62 11.62
C ALA A 116 16.98 -10.54 10.78
N ALA A 117 15.68 -10.48 11.00
CA ALA A 117 14.71 -11.25 10.24
C ALA A 117 14.28 -10.60 8.91
N TYR A 118 14.70 -9.36 8.68
CA TYR A 118 14.41 -8.61 7.46
C TYR A 118 15.67 -8.49 6.58
N SER A 119 15.49 -8.41 5.26
CA SER A 119 16.61 -8.12 4.36
C SER A 119 17.12 -6.67 4.56
N PRO A 120 18.39 -6.37 4.19
CA PRO A 120 18.92 -5.00 4.27
C PRO A 120 18.07 -3.96 3.54
N GLN A 121 17.41 -4.32 2.44
CA GLN A 121 16.53 -3.45 1.67
C GLN A 121 15.28 -3.08 2.49
N TRP A 122 14.62 -4.05 3.11
CA TRP A 122 13.47 -3.81 3.98
C TRP A 122 13.82 -3.04 5.24
N LEU A 123 14.99 -3.30 5.84
CA LEU A 123 15.47 -2.50 6.98
C LEU A 123 15.72 -1.04 6.60
N ARG A 124 16.21 -0.80 5.39
CA ARG A 124 16.45 0.55 4.89
C ARG A 124 15.12 1.32 4.72
N LEU A 125 14.10 0.67 4.16
CA LEU A 125 12.75 1.24 4.09
C LEU A 125 12.22 1.60 5.49
N GLN A 126 12.34 0.68 6.45
CA GLN A 126 11.84 0.87 7.82
C GLN A 126 12.58 1.97 8.59
N ARG A 127 13.77 2.38 8.13
CA ARG A 127 14.52 3.52 8.66
C ARG A 127 14.06 4.87 8.11
N LEU A 128 13.27 4.90 7.06
CA LEU A 128 12.68 6.12 6.50
C LEU A 128 13.72 7.21 6.17
N GLY A 129 14.90 6.82 5.67
CA GLY A 129 15.99 7.74 5.33
C GLY A 129 16.78 8.26 6.54
N THR A 130 16.69 7.60 7.69
CA THR A 130 17.43 7.93 8.92
C THR A 130 18.33 6.76 9.36
N ASP A 131 19.10 6.95 10.44
CA ASP A 131 19.92 5.89 11.05
C ASP A 131 19.09 4.95 11.95
N SER A 132 17.98 5.45 12.52
CA SER A 132 17.09 4.70 13.43
C SER A 132 15.96 4.02 12.69
N VAL A 133 15.44 2.93 13.26
CA VAL A 133 14.22 2.27 12.76
C VAL A 133 13.01 3.01 13.30
N TYR A 134 12.10 3.42 12.41
CA TYR A 134 10.87 4.13 12.76
C TYR A 134 9.59 3.38 12.38
N ALA A 135 9.71 2.35 11.55
CA ALA A 135 8.55 1.63 11.07
C ALA A 135 8.76 0.13 11.03
N VAL A 136 7.67 -0.63 11.00
CA VAL A 136 7.63 -2.07 10.78
C VAL A 136 6.77 -2.36 9.55
N ALA A 137 7.31 -3.08 8.58
CA ALA A 137 6.53 -3.58 7.45
C ALA A 137 5.57 -4.67 7.94
N VAL A 138 4.28 -4.35 7.98
CA VAL A 138 3.22 -5.26 8.45
C VAL A 138 2.70 -6.14 7.33
N LYS A 139 2.62 -5.57 6.13
CA LYS A 139 2.19 -6.22 4.89
C LYS A 139 3.08 -5.71 3.76
N ALA A 140 3.38 -6.56 2.79
CA ALA A 140 4.11 -6.16 1.60
C ALA A 140 3.45 -6.71 0.34
N ASP A 141 3.65 -6.00 -0.75
CA ASP A 141 3.07 -6.34 -2.05
C ASP A 141 4.13 -6.27 -3.15
N LEU A 142 4.10 -7.26 -4.03
CA LEU A 142 4.85 -7.29 -5.27
C LEU A 142 4.02 -6.60 -6.34
N LYS A 143 4.60 -5.57 -6.98
CA LYS A 143 3.94 -4.74 -8.00
C LYS A 143 4.28 -5.18 -9.43
N SER A 144 5.54 -5.51 -9.71
CA SER A 144 6.05 -5.89 -11.05
C SER A 144 5.52 -7.24 -11.52
N ILE A 145 4.20 -7.37 -11.60
CA ILE A 145 3.51 -8.59 -12.03
C ILE A 145 2.30 -8.28 -12.92
N ILE A 146 2.06 -9.16 -13.87
CA ILE A 146 0.85 -9.13 -14.69
C ILE A 146 0.06 -10.42 -14.45
N TRP A 147 -1.14 -10.24 -13.90
CA TRP A 147 -2.10 -11.32 -13.69
C TRP A 147 -2.76 -11.72 -14.98
N TYR A 148 -3.12 -12.99 -15.12
CA TYR A 148 -3.85 -13.48 -16.29
C TYR A 148 -4.73 -14.68 -15.96
N ASP A 149 -5.78 -14.85 -16.76
CA ASP A 149 -6.54 -16.11 -16.81
C ASP A 149 -5.81 -17.10 -17.75
N PRO A 150 -5.33 -18.26 -17.23
CA PRO A 150 -4.63 -19.24 -18.05
C PRO A 150 -5.48 -19.84 -19.19
N LYS A 151 -6.81 -19.73 -19.13
CA LYS A 151 -7.70 -20.11 -20.23
C LYS A 151 -7.77 -19.02 -21.32
N ALA A 152 -7.57 -17.77 -20.90
CA ALA A 152 -7.58 -16.62 -21.79
C ALA A 152 -6.24 -16.43 -22.49
N LEU A 153 -5.12 -16.68 -21.81
CA LEU A 153 -3.78 -16.59 -22.38
C LEU A 153 -3.25 -17.99 -22.71
N THR A 154 -3.49 -18.45 -23.92
CA THR A 154 -3.06 -19.78 -24.40
C THR A 154 -1.67 -19.78 -25.05
N ARG A 155 -1.00 -18.64 -25.11
CA ARG A 155 0.37 -18.44 -25.62
C ARG A 155 1.37 -18.47 -24.48
N PRO A 156 2.68 -18.62 -24.78
CA PRO A 156 3.73 -18.38 -23.76
C PRO A 156 3.57 -17.01 -23.09
N GLU A 157 3.92 -16.94 -21.82
CA GLU A 157 3.94 -15.69 -21.06
C GLU A 157 4.90 -14.70 -21.72
N PRO A 158 4.50 -13.43 -21.94
CA PRO A 158 5.39 -12.41 -22.48
C PRO A 158 6.57 -12.13 -21.55
N THR A 159 7.78 -12.14 -22.09
CA THR A 159 9.02 -11.85 -21.36
C THR A 159 9.64 -10.50 -21.75
N THR A 160 9.20 -9.96 -22.89
CA THR A 160 9.62 -8.66 -23.41
C THR A 160 8.43 -7.74 -23.61
N TRP A 161 8.70 -6.44 -23.64
CA TRP A 161 7.68 -5.43 -23.94
C TRP A 161 6.98 -5.67 -25.30
N ASP A 162 7.76 -5.99 -26.32
CA ASP A 162 7.21 -6.22 -27.66
C ASP A 162 6.30 -7.45 -27.72
N GLU A 163 6.63 -8.50 -26.97
CA GLU A 163 5.77 -9.68 -26.82
C GLU A 163 4.47 -9.33 -26.09
N LEU A 164 4.51 -8.48 -25.05
CA LEU A 164 3.33 -8.01 -24.35
C LEU A 164 2.40 -7.22 -25.27
N VAL A 165 2.96 -6.30 -26.05
CA VAL A 165 2.22 -5.51 -27.05
C VAL A 165 1.62 -6.43 -28.13
N ALA A 166 2.40 -7.38 -28.63
CA ALA A 166 1.93 -8.36 -29.63
C ALA A 166 0.81 -9.24 -29.08
N THR A 167 0.91 -9.66 -27.82
CA THR A 167 -0.12 -10.44 -27.13
C THR A 167 -1.41 -9.63 -26.98
N SER A 168 -1.32 -8.38 -26.53
CA SER A 168 -2.47 -7.48 -26.41
C SER A 168 -3.17 -7.27 -27.74
N ARG A 169 -2.41 -7.00 -28.82
CA ARG A 169 -2.95 -6.84 -30.18
C ARG A 169 -3.62 -8.11 -30.69
N ALA A 170 -3.02 -9.28 -30.44
CA ALA A 170 -3.59 -10.55 -30.87
C ALA A 170 -4.92 -10.84 -30.17
N LEU A 171 -5.03 -10.52 -28.87
CA LEU A 171 -6.29 -10.64 -28.12
C LEU A 171 -7.36 -9.72 -28.70
N THR A 172 -7.04 -8.44 -28.94
CA THR A 172 -7.98 -7.47 -29.52
C THR A 172 -8.42 -7.91 -30.92
N SER A 173 -7.50 -8.38 -31.77
CA SER A 173 -7.82 -8.87 -33.11
C SER A 173 -8.71 -10.11 -33.08
N ALA A 174 -8.68 -10.90 -32.02
CA ALA A 174 -9.55 -12.04 -31.80
C ALA A 174 -10.91 -11.67 -31.16
N GLY A 175 -11.22 -10.36 -31.03
CA GLY A 175 -12.44 -9.86 -30.42
C GLY A 175 -12.46 -9.98 -28.89
N ARG A 176 -11.29 -10.15 -28.25
CA ARG A 176 -11.14 -10.28 -26.80
C ARG A 176 -10.49 -9.03 -26.22
N THR A 177 -10.91 -8.63 -25.04
CA THR A 177 -10.35 -7.48 -24.33
C THR A 177 -9.07 -7.90 -23.58
N PRO A 178 -7.90 -7.33 -23.91
CA PRO A 178 -6.66 -7.66 -23.20
C PRO A 178 -6.68 -7.26 -21.74
N TRP A 179 -7.07 -6.02 -21.42
CA TRP A 179 -6.79 -5.42 -20.12
C TRP A 179 -8.04 -5.18 -19.29
N CYS A 180 -7.98 -5.65 -18.04
CA CYS A 180 -8.79 -5.17 -16.93
C CYS A 180 -8.12 -3.90 -16.42
N LEU A 181 -8.85 -2.80 -16.33
CA LEU A 181 -8.29 -1.53 -15.84
C LEU A 181 -9.33 -0.78 -15.04
N GLY A 182 -8.98 -0.34 -13.84
CA GLY A 182 -9.81 0.47 -12.97
C GLY A 182 -8.97 1.48 -12.20
N MET A 183 -9.34 2.77 -12.32
CA MET A 183 -8.61 3.88 -11.72
C MET A 183 -9.20 4.37 -10.41
N GLY A 184 -10.43 3.93 -10.07
CA GLY A 184 -11.15 4.40 -8.87
C GLY A 184 -10.57 3.82 -7.59
N ALA A 185 -10.04 4.67 -6.73
CA ALA A 185 -9.49 4.35 -5.41
C ALA A 185 -9.55 5.57 -4.46
N PRO A 186 -10.73 6.19 -4.22
CA PRO A 186 -10.80 7.40 -3.41
C PRO A 186 -10.15 7.20 -2.03
N PRO A 187 -9.34 8.17 -1.54
CA PRO A 187 -9.02 9.48 -2.15
C PRO A 187 -7.89 9.46 -3.18
N ASN A 188 -7.22 8.31 -3.42
CA ASN A 188 -6.01 8.16 -4.25
C ASN A 188 -6.33 7.59 -5.65
N SER A 189 -7.48 7.96 -6.24
CA SER A 189 -7.83 7.52 -7.59
C SER A 189 -6.73 7.87 -8.59
N GLY A 190 -6.36 6.91 -9.45
CA GLY A 190 -5.25 7.04 -10.40
C GLY A 190 -4.03 6.18 -10.04
N PHE A 191 -3.88 5.73 -8.77
CA PHE A 191 -2.72 4.94 -8.36
C PHE A 191 -2.50 3.67 -9.22
N PRO A 192 -3.51 2.95 -9.70
CA PRO A 192 -3.21 1.78 -10.54
C PRO A 192 -2.51 2.13 -11.86
N GLY A 193 -2.65 3.36 -12.32
CA GLY A 193 -1.94 3.81 -13.51
C GLY A 193 -0.54 4.36 -13.22
N THR A 194 -0.29 4.82 -11.99
CA THR A 194 1.10 5.14 -11.58
C THR A 194 1.94 3.89 -11.52
N ASP A 195 1.42 2.78 -10.95
CA ASP A 195 2.08 1.47 -10.93
C ASP A 195 2.52 1.02 -12.34
N TRP A 196 1.68 1.25 -13.36
CA TRP A 196 2.05 0.96 -14.76
C TRP A 196 3.23 1.79 -15.26
N ILE A 197 3.22 3.10 -15.00
CA ILE A 197 4.25 4.03 -15.46
C ILE A 197 5.55 3.75 -14.74
N GLU A 198 5.48 3.45 -13.45
CA GLU A 198 6.58 3.08 -12.58
C GLU A 198 7.27 1.82 -13.08
N ASP A 199 6.52 0.73 -13.25
CA ASP A 199 7.05 -0.52 -13.77
C ASP A 199 7.65 -0.37 -15.19
N ILE A 200 6.98 0.36 -16.08
CA ILE A 200 7.53 0.62 -17.42
C ILE A 200 8.85 1.39 -17.33
N LEU A 201 8.93 2.44 -16.50
CA LEU A 201 10.15 3.21 -16.32
C LEU A 201 11.27 2.34 -15.74
N LEU A 202 10.98 1.58 -14.69
CA LEU A 202 11.93 0.67 -14.05
C LEU A 202 12.55 -0.31 -15.05
N HIS A 203 11.71 -0.95 -15.88
CA HIS A 203 12.17 -2.01 -16.78
C HIS A 203 12.68 -1.52 -18.14
N THR A 204 12.51 -0.23 -18.46
CA THR A 204 12.99 0.34 -19.73
C THR A 204 14.16 1.32 -19.57
N ALA A 205 14.22 2.05 -18.46
CA ALA A 205 15.29 3.00 -18.16
C ALA A 205 16.24 2.51 -17.04
N GLY A 206 15.82 1.49 -16.31
CA GLY A 206 16.61 0.82 -15.27
C GLY A 206 16.47 1.45 -13.88
N PRO A 207 16.97 0.74 -12.84
CA PRO A 207 16.78 1.09 -11.44
C PRO A 207 17.33 2.47 -11.05
N ARG A 208 18.43 2.89 -11.69
CA ARG A 208 19.02 4.21 -11.41
C ARG A 208 18.10 5.35 -11.84
N ALA A 209 17.61 5.32 -13.08
CA ALA A 209 16.71 6.35 -13.58
C ALA A 209 15.39 6.37 -12.77
N TYR A 210 14.88 5.19 -12.39
CA TYR A 210 13.72 5.04 -11.53
C TYR A 210 13.93 5.71 -10.16
N ARG A 211 15.07 5.41 -9.49
CA ARG A 211 15.43 6.02 -8.21
C ARG A 211 15.54 7.54 -8.32
N ASP A 212 16.31 8.04 -9.30
CA ASP A 212 16.54 9.47 -9.48
C ASP A 212 15.21 10.21 -9.74
N TRP A 213 14.26 9.56 -10.42
CA TRP A 213 12.92 10.08 -10.64
C TRP A 213 12.07 10.03 -9.34
N ALA A 214 12.07 8.93 -8.61
CA ALA A 214 11.36 8.79 -7.35
C ALA A 214 11.84 9.80 -6.30
N ALA A 215 13.14 10.12 -6.29
CA ALA A 215 13.76 11.11 -5.42
C ALA A 215 13.60 12.56 -5.89
N GLY A 216 12.93 12.79 -7.03
CA GLY A 216 12.72 14.12 -7.59
C GLY A 216 13.95 14.73 -8.30
N GLU A 217 14.99 13.94 -8.53
CA GLU A 217 16.21 14.38 -9.21
C GLU A 217 16.07 14.35 -10.73
N LEU A 218 15.30 13.39 -11.28
CA LEU A 218 14.99 13.32 -12.69
C LEU A 218 13.69 14.07 -13.01
N ALA A 219 13.68 14.83 -14.10
CA ALA A 219 12.51 15.61 -14.51
C ALA A 219 11.38 14.71 -15.05
N TRP A 220 10.14 15.13 -14.88
CA TRP A 220 8.97 14.49 -15.51
C TRP A 220 8.98 14.62 -17.04
N THR A 221 9.54 15.70 -17.56
CA THR A 221 9.73 15.94 -19.00
C THR A 221 10.91 15.16 -19.59
N ASP A 222 11.67 14.42 -18.79
CA ASP A 222 12.76 13.57 -19.29
C ASP A 222 12.25 12.58 -20.34
N PRO A 223 13.02 12.35 -21.43
CA PRO A 223 12.62 11.43 -22.50
C PRO A 223 12.27 10.02 -22.03
N ALA A 224 12.95 9.49 -21.00
CA ALA A 224 12.66 8.16 -20.47
C ALA A 224 11.30 8.11 -19.75
N VAL A 225 11.01 9.13 -18.91
CA VAL A 225 9.70 9.26 -18.23
C VAL A 225 8.58 9.43 -19.26
N ARG A 226 8.75 10.33 -20.23
CA ARG A 226 7.80 10.51 -21.35
C ARG A 226 7.55 9.19 -22.10
N ALA A 227 8.60 8.43 -22.39
CA ALA A 227 8.48 7.16 -23.08
C ALA A 227 7.69 6.12 -22.26
N ALA A 228 7.79 6.13 -20.94
CA ALA A 228 6.99 5.26 -20.07
C ALA A 228 5.48 5.54 -20.22
N TRP A 229 5.06 6.80 -20.18
CA TRP A 229 3.66 7.20 -20.43
C TRP A 229 3.18 6.81 -21.82
N GLN A 230 3.99 7.04 -22.86
CA GLN A 230 3.64 6.68 -24.23
C GLN A 230 3.50 5.15 -24.41
N ARG A 231 4.37 4.37 -23.77
CA ARG A 231 4.28 2.91 -23.78
C ARG A 231 3.02 2.42 -23.09
N TRP A 232 2.66 2.98 -21.94
CA TRP A 232 1.40 2.66 -21.30
C TRP A 232 0.21 2.98 -22.22
N GLY A 233 0.21 4.15 -22.86
CA GLY A 233 -0.80 4.53 -23.83
C GLY A 233 -0.93 3.54 -25.00
N GLN A 234 0.18 2.93 -25.46
CA GLN A 234 0.15 1.89 -26.51
C GLN A 234 -0.66 0.65 -26.12
N LEU A 235 -0.73 0.34 -24.81
CA LEU A 235 -1.47 -0.81 -24.32
C LEU A 235 -2.93 -0.49 -24.01
N VAL A 236 -3.25 0.68 -23.47
CA VAL A 236 -4.57 0.96 -22.89
C VAL A 236 -5.46 1.88 -23.70
N LEU A 237 -4.91 2.68 -24.62
CA LEU A 237 -5.69 3.63 -25.44
C LEU A 237 -6.31 3.04 -26.72
N PRO A 238 -5.75 1.97 -27.34
CA PRO A 238 -6.36 1.42 -28.54
C PRO A 238 -7.80 0.95 -28.32
N PRO A 239 -8.71 1.13 -29.30
CA PRO A 239 -10.08 0.63 -29.21
C PRO A 239 -10.12 -0.85 -28.88
N GLY A 240 -10.94 -1.24 -27.89
CA GLY A 240 -11.08 -2.63 -27.44
C GLY A 240 -9.94 -3.14 -26.54
N ALA A 241 -8.91 -2.35 -26.28
CA ALA A 241 -7.79 -2.76 -25.44
C ALA A 241 -8.16 -2.86 -23.95
N VAL A 242 -9.04 -1.99 -23.47
CA VAL A 242 -9.53 -1.97 -22.09
C VAL A 242 -11.02 -2.27 -22.04
N ARG A 243 -11.46 -3.02 -21.06
CA ARG A 243 -12.87 -3.35 -20.84
C ARG A 243 -13.71 -2.08 -20.66
N GLY A 244 -14.61 -1.84 -21.60
CA GLY A 244 -15.44 -0.62 -21.64
C GLY A 244 -14.70 0.66 -22.07
N GLY A 245 -13.42 0.56 -22.42
CA GLY A 245 -12.57 1.67 -22.87
C GLY A 245 -12.03 2.55 -21.69
N PRO A 246 -11.17 3.55 -22.00
CA PRO A 246 -10.54 4.41 -20.98
C PRO A 246 -11.54 5.13 -20.08
N THR A 247 -12.68 5.59 -20.60
CA THR A 247 -13.71 6.25 -19.79
C THR A 247 -14.31 5.30 -18.76
N ALA A 248 -14.54 4.04 -19.08
CA ALA A 248 -15.03 3.06 -18.11
C ALA A 248 -13.99 2.76 -17.05
N ALA A 249 -12.71 2.76 -17.40
CA ALA A 249 -11.62 2.58 -16.44
C ALA A 249 -11.60 3.70 -15.37
N LEU A 250 -11.87 4.95 -15.74
CA LEU A 250 -11.95 6.07 -14.80
C LEU A 250 -13.07 5.89 -13.76
N LEU A 251 -14.15 5.20 -14.13
CA LEU A 251 -15.33 4.98 -13.27
C LEU A 251 -15.32 3.64 -12.54
N THR A 252 -14.42 2.73 -12.91
CA THR A 252 -14.31 1.41 -12.31
C THR A 252 -13.33 1.45 -11.13
N THR A 253 -13.70 0.84 -10.00
CA THR A 253 -12.77 0.71 -8.88
C THR A 253 -11.67 -0.30 -9.21
N PHE A 254 -10.45 -0.07 -8.70
CA PHE A 254 -9.33 -0.98 -8.91
C PHE A 254 -9.65 -2.41 -8.44
N GLY A 255 -10.33 -2.54 -7.29
CA GLY A 255 -10.69 -3.83 -6.72
C GLY A 255 -11.75 -4.61 -7.51
N ASP A 256 -12.51 -3.94 -8.39
CA ASP A 256 -13.54 -4.60 -9.21
C ASP A 256 -13.09 -4.87 -10.64
N ALA A 257 -12.10 -4.12 -11.14
CA ALA A 257 -11.64 -4.25 -12.52
C ALA A 257 -11.17 -5.66 -12.83
N GLY A 258 -10.26 -6.19 -12.05
CA GLY A 258 -9.66 -7.51 -12.24
C GLY A 258 -10.60 -8.68 -11.96
N LYS A 259 -11.71 -8.48 -11.24
CA LYS A 259 -12.73 -9.52 -11.04
C LYS A 259 -13.28 -10.04 -12.38
N ALA A 260 -13.34 -9.16 -13.38
CA ALA A 260 -13.79 -9.53 -14.72
C ALA A 260 -12.87 -10.54 -15.42
N MET A 261 -11.59 -10.61 -15.04
CA MET A 261 -10.64 -11.61 -15.58
C MET A 261 -11.04 -13.04 -15.20
N VAL A 262 -11.56 -13.21 -13.99
CA VAL A 262 -11.88 -14.51 -13.41
C VAL A 262 -13.36 -14.89 -13.50
N THR A 263 -14.18 -14.13 -14.26
CA THR A 263 -15.58 -14.51 -14.59
C THR A 263 -15.63 -15.57 -15.67
N ASP A 264 -16.81 -16.13 -15.91
CA ASP A 264 -17.06 -17.10 -17.00
C ASP A 264 -18.28 -16.64 -17.82
N PRO A 265 -18.10 -16.16 -19.07
CA PRO A 265 -16.82 -15.96 -19.76
C PRO A 265 -16.01 -14.80 -19.19
N PRO A 266 -14.66 -14.80 -19.38
CA PRO A 266 -13.81 -13.69 -18.95
C PRO A 266 -14.13 -12.38 -19.67
N GLY A 267 -14.26 -11.28 -18.90
CA GLY A 267 -14.51 -9.95 -19.47
C GLY A 267 -13.23 -9.22 -19.93
N CYS A 268 -12.07 -9.68 -19.50
CA CYS A 268 -10.72 -9.24 -19.87
C CYS A 268 -9.73 -10.36 -19.61
N ALA A 269 -8.54 -10.31 -20.22
CA ALA A 269 -7.60 -11.43 -20.19
C ALA A 269 -6.47 -11.25 -19.15
N MET A 270 -6.05 -10.01 -18.91
CA MET A 270 -4.90 -9.67 -18.07
C MET A 270 -5.22 -8.45 -17.19
N ASP A 271 -4.51 -8.35 -16.05
CA ASP A 271 -4.58 -7.23 -15.13
C ASP A 271 -3.17 -6.91 -14.61
N HIS A 272 -2.82 -5.63 -14.53
CA HIS A 272 -1.61 -5.18 -13.86
C HIS A 272 -2.00 -4.52 -12.54
N LEU A 273 -1.76 -5.20 -11.46
CA LEU A 273 -2.07 -4.75 -10.11
C LEU A 273 -1.20 -5.54 -9.12
N GLY A 274 -0.85 -4.93 -8.00
CA GLY A 274 -0.02 -5.57 -6.99
C GLY A 274 -0.61 -6.86 -6.42
N SER A 275 0.19 -7.62 -5.69
CA SER A 275 -0.18 -8.93 -5.14
C SER A 275 -1.39 -8.92 -4.19
N PHE A 276 -1.76 -7.77 -3.65
CA PHE A 276 -3.00 -7.59 -2.88
C PHE A 276 -4.28 -7.93 -3.68
N ALA A 277 -4.21 -7.92 -5.01
CA ALA A 277 -5.34 -8.24 -5.88
C ALA A 277 -5.88 -9.68 -5.70
N ILE A 278 -5.06 -10.60 -5.18
CA ILE A 278 -5.47 -12.00 -4.91
C ILE A 278 -6.76 -12.07 -4.11
N GLY A 279 -6.89 -11.26 -3.06
CA GLY A 279 -8.11 -11.21 -2.24
C GLY A 279 -9.34 -10.80 -3.07
N GLY A 280 -9.20 -9.74 -3.87
CA GLY A 280 -10.27 -9.27 -4.75
C GLY A 280 -10.70 -10.30 -5.81
N TYR A 281 -9.73 -11.01 -6.40
CA TYR A 281 -10.06 -12.09 -7.35
C TYR A 281 -10.76 -13.25 -6.67
N ALA A 282 -10.31 -13.66 -5.48
CA ALA A 282 -10.95 -14.73 -4.72
C ALA A 282 -12.40 -14.41 -4.32
N ASP A 283 -12.72 -13.13 -4.15
CA ASP A 283 -14.08 -12.65 -3.82
C ASP A 283 -15.01 -12.56 -5.04
N ALA A 284 -14.50 -12.79 -6.26
CA ALA A 284 -15.31 -12.69 -7.45
C ALA A 284 -16.39 -13.79 -7.48
N GLN A 285 -17.63 -13.36 -7.74
CA GLN A 285 -18.77 -14.28 -7.83
C GLN A 285 -18.83 -14.91 -9.21
N ARG A 286 -18.85 -16.26 -9.27
CA ARG A 286 -19.00 -17.01 -10.53
C ARG A 286 -19.61 -18.39 -10.29
N PRO A 287 -20.18 -19.02 -11.33
CA PRO A 287 -20.54 -20.44 -11.29
C PRO A 287 -19.31 -21.31 -10.98
N GLY A 288 -19.45 -22.31 -10.15
CA GLY A 288 -18.36 -23.22 -9.78
C GLY A 288 -17.52 -22.81 -8.58
N GLY A 289 -17.91 -21.73 -7.88
CA GLY A 289 -17.31 -21.28 -6.62
C GLY A 289 -16.16 -20.28 -6.81
N PRO A 290 -15.53 -19.85 -5.69
CA PRO A 290 -14.49 -18.82 -5.70
C PRO A 290 -13.31 -19.16 -6.62
N PRO A 291 -12.76 -18.18 -7.36
CA PRO A 291 -11.53 -18.37 -8.12
C PRO A 291 -10.36 -18.75 -7.21
N ARG A 292 -9.45 -19.57 -7.73
CA ARG A 292 -8.29 -20.06 -6.97
C ARG A 292 -6.99 -19.74 -7.68
N PRO A 293 -5.96 -19.26 -6.97
CA PRO A 293 -4.61 -19.13 -7.51
C PRO A 293 -4.14 -20.45 -8.17
N ASP A 294 -3.23 -20.38 -9.10
CA ASP A 294 -2.66 -21.46 -9.93
C ASP A 294 -3.64 -22.12 -10.89
N ARG A 295 -4.92 -22.16 -10.58
CA ARG A 295 -5.96 -22.79 -11.41
C ARG A 295 -6.71 -21.80 -12.30
N ASP A 296 -7.21 -20.74 -11.69
CA ASP A 296 -8.13 -19.80 -12.32
C ASP A 296 -7.47 -18.47 -12.66
N PHE A 297 -6.38 -18.14 -11.97
CA PHE A 297 -5.51 -17.03 -12.28
C PHE A 297 -4.07 -17.34 -11.89
N ARG A 298 -3.14 -16.77 -12.66
CA ARG A 298 -1.68 -16.83 -12.47
C ARG A 298 -1.10 -15.46 -12.72
N PHE A 299 0.19 -15.31 -12.54
CA PHE A 299 0.92 -14.14 -12.97
C PHE A 299 2.21 -14.51 -13.68
N PHE A 300 2.70 -13.60 -14.50
CA PHE A 300 4.07 -13.56 -14.96
C PHE A 300 4.74 -12.26 -14.51
N PRO A 301 6.08 -12.24 -14.31
CA PRO A 301 6.81 -11.02 -13.99
C PRO A 301 6.59 -9.96 -15.06
N PHE A 302 6.61 -8.69 -14.67
CA PHE A 302 6.53 -7.61 -15.66
C PHE A 302 7.64 -7.79 -16.72
N PRO A 303 7.36 -7.62 -18.02
CA PRO A 303 8.33 -7.84 -19.09
C PRO A 303 9.59 -6.98 -18.91
N GLY A 304 10.76 -7.63 -18.87
CA GLY A 304 12.05 -7.01 -18.56
C GLY A 304 12.55 -7.30 -17.13
N ALA A 305 11.66 -7.70 -16.20
CA ALA A 305 12.06 -8.10 -14.86
C ALA A 305 12.90 -9.39 -14.86
N GLY A 306 12.53 -10.38 -15.69
CA GLY A 306 13.19 -11.67 -15.73
C GLY A 306 13.23 -12.40 -14.38
N ASP A 307 13.89 -13.56 -14.33
CA ASP A 307 14.15 -14.23 -13.06
C ASP A 307 15.32 -13.53 -12.33
N GLY A 308 15.01 -12.76 -11.27
CA GLY A 308 16.03 -12.08 -10.45
C GLY A 308 16.37 -10.65 -10.90
N GLY A 309 15.64 -10.08 -11.86
CA GLY A 309 15.72 -8.66 -12.21
C GLY A 309 15.06 -7.73 -11.16
N PRO A 310 15.09 -6.42 -11.40
CA PRO A 310 14.49 -5.46 -10.49
C PRO A 310 12.98 -5.71 -10.37
N SER A 311 12.45 -5.52 -9.18
CA SER A 311 11.02 -5.69 -8.92
C SER A 311 10.49 -4.52 -8.11
N GLU A 312 9.43 -3.90 -8.60
CA GLU A 312 8.70 -2.90 -7.83
C GLU A 312 7.92 -3.57 -6.71
N VAL A 313 8.00 -2.99 -5.52
CA VAL A 313 7.35 -3.48 -4.30
C VAL A 313 6.77 -2.32 -3.50
N ALA A 314 5.71 -2.61 -2.74
CA ALA A 314 5.14 -1.69 -1.78
C ALA A 314 5.02 -2.35 -0.40
N ALA A 315 4.78 -1.55 0.64
CA ALA A 315 4.50 -2.05 1.97
C ALA A 315 3.59 -1.11 2.76
N ASP A 316 2.73 -1.72 3.58
CA ASP A 316 2.05 -1.02 4.64
C ASP A 316 2.93 -1.01 5.89
N LEU A 317 3.31 0.17 6.35
CA LEU A 317 4.27 0.40 7.42
C LEU A 317 3.57 0.91 8.69
N ALA A 318 3.72 0.19 9.79
CA ALA A 318 3.28 0.64 11.11
C ALA A 318 4.36 1.54 11.74
N GLY A 319 3.95 2.72 12.21
CA GLY A 319 4.78 3.64 12.97
C GLY A 319 4.15 3.98 14.31
N MET A 320 4.97 4.21 15.35
CA MET A 320 4.55 4.52 16.72
C MET A 320 4.55 6.03 16.94
N PHE A 321 3.39 6.62 17.23
CA PHE A 321 3.23 8.06 17.50
C PHE A 321 3.23 8.39 18.99
N ARG A 322 2.72 7.49 19.83
CA ARG A 322 2.74 7.63 21.29
C ARG A 322 3.55 6.52 21.92
N ASP A 323 4.50 6.90 22.75
CA ASP A 323 5.40 5.97 23.44
C ASP A 323 4.74 5.43 24.73
N THR A 324 3.80 4.49 24.57
CA THR A 324 3.12 3.81 25.67
C THR A 324 3.59 2.36 25.80
N PRO A 325 3.51 1.74 27.00
CA PRO A 325 3.87 0.31 27.16
C PRO A 325 3.09 -0.61 26.21
N GLY A 326 1.80 -0.36 25.99
CA GLY A 326 0.96 -1.11 25.07
C GLY A 326 1.38 -0.94 23.61
N ALA A 327 1.68 0.32 23.17
CA ALA A 327 2.17 0.59 21.83
C ALA A 327 3.52 -0.11 21.55
N ARG A 328 4.47 -0.03 22.48
CA ARG A 328 5.75 -0.75 22.39
C ARG A 328 5.53 -2.27 22.27
N ALA A 329 4.65 -2.84 23.07
CA ALA A 329 4.34 -4.25 23.05
C ALA A 329 3.71 -4.68 21.72
N LEU A 330 2.80 -3.86 21.16
CA LEU A 330 2.17 -4.13 19.86
C LEU A 330 3.17 -3.99 18.71
N MET A 331 4.01 -2.96 18.68
CA MET A 331 5.07 -2.82 17.68
C MET A 331 6.03 -4.01 17.69
N ALA A 332 6.46 -4.47 18.88
CA ALA A 332 7.29 -5.67 19.01
C ALA A 332 6.57 -6.94 18.53
N HIS A 333 5.26 -7.05 18.77
CA HIS A 333 4.45 -8.15 18.25
C HIS A 333 4.35 -8.12 16.73
N LEU A 334 4.03 -6.98 16.12
CA LEU A 334 3.95 -6.79 14.67
C LEU A 334 5.26 -7.11 13.95
N ALA A 335 6.41 -6.82 14.57
CA ALA A 335 7.73 -7.15 14.04
C ALA A 335 8.14 -8.62 14.25
N SER A 336 7.46 -9.35 15.13
CA SER A 336 7.83 -10.73 15.48
C SER A 336 7.41 -11.74 14.41
N GLU A 337 8.13 -12.87 14.34
CA GLU A 337 7.76 -14.00 13.48
C GLU A 337 6.30 -14.45 13.72
N ARG A 338 5.84 -14.44 14.98
CA ARG A 338 4.47 -14.81 15.34
C ARG A 338 3.45 -13.83 14.75
N GLY A 339 3.61 -12.54 14.99
CA GLY A 339 2.70 -11.51 14.44
C GLY A 339 2.68 -11.51 12.91
N GLN A 340 3.85 -11.63 12.30
CA GLN A 340 4.02 -11.68 10.85
C GLN A 340 3.44 -12.94 10.19
N ARG A 341 3.20 -14.02 10.95
CA ARG A 341 2.63 -15.28 10.46
C ARG A 341 1.10 -15.27 10.36
N VAL A 342 0.43 -14.52 11.22
CA VAL A 342 -1.03 -14.63 11.39
C VAL A 342 -1.77 -14.24 10.12
N TRP A 343 -1.46 -13.08 9.57
CA TRP A 343 -2.16 -12.56 8.40
C TRP A 343 -1.90 -13.38 7.12
N PRO A 344 -0.65 -13.71 6.75
CA PRO A 344 -0.40 -14.49 5.54
C PRO A 344 -1.01 -15.89 5.53
N SER A 345 -1.51 -16.37 6.67
CA SER A 345 -2.12 -17.71 6.76
C SER A 345 -3.36 -17.90 5.89
N ASP A 346 -4.01 -16.80 5.43
CA ASP A 346 -5.13 -16.86 4.48
C ASP A 346 -4.68 -16.92 3.01
N GLY A 347 -3.37 -16.70 2.73
CA GLY A 347 -2.79 -16.77 1.39
C GLY A 347 -3.04 -15.54 0.51
N THR A 348 -3.61 -14.46 1.07
CA THR A 348 -3.95 -13.22 0.33
C THR A 348 -2.99 -12.08 0.64
N THR A 349 -2.16 -12.21 1.67
CA THR A 349 -1.20 -11.21 2.12
C THR A 349 0.20 -11.80 2.25
N PHE A 350 1.21 -10.94 2.28
CA PHE A 350 2.60 -11.36 2.28
C PHE A 350 3.40 -10.65 3.36
N SER A 351 4.28 -11.43 4.00
CA SER A 351 5.26 -10.95 4.96
C SER A 351 6.64 -10.91 4.33
N VAL A 352 7.44 -9.92 4.71
CA VAL A 352 8.85 -9.81 4.33
C VAL A 352 9.81 -10.44 5.36
N HIS A 353 9.27 -11.07 6.38
CA HIS A 353 10.05 -11.76 7.40
C HIS A 353 10.67 -13.03 6.82
N GLN A 354 12.00 -13.05 6.64
CA GLN A 354 12.73 -14.08 5.89
C GLN A 354 12.52 -15.51 6.38
N ARG A 355 12.30 -15.72 7.68
CA ARG A 355 12.07 -17.05 8.24
C ARG A 355 10.72 -17.65 7.84
N LEU A 356 9.75 -16.84 7.41
CA LEU A 356 8.43 -17.32 7.03
C LEU A 356 8.37 -17.87 5.60
N VAL A 357 9.32 -17.51 4.74
CA VAL A 357 9.35 -17.95 3.34
C VAL A 357 9.58 -19.45 3.20
N ASP A 358 10.37 -20.04 4.09
CA ASP A 358 10.73 -21.46 4.06
C ASP A 358 9.73 -22.35 4.81
N GLN A 359 8.73 -21.76 5.42
CA GLN A 359 7.68 -22.50 6.12
C GLN A 359 6.50 -22.73 5.17
N ASP A 360 5.74 -23.80 5.35
CA ASP A 360 4.56 -24.16 4.55
C ASP A 360 3.38 -23.18 4.74
N LEU A 361 3.69 -21.88 4.84
CA LEU A 361 2.73 -20.80 5.00
C LEU A 361 2.01 -20.50 3.69
N TYR A 362 2.78 -20.42 2.60
CA TYR A 362 2.25 -20.16 1.27
C TYR A 362 2.08 -21.48 0.51
N ARG A 363 0.83 -21.87 0.23
CA ARG A 363 0.49 -23.21 -0.29
C ARG A 363 0.42 -23.28 -1.81
N THR A 364 0.21 -22.13 -2.48
CA THR A 364 0.11 -22.03 -3.93
C THR A 364 1.45 -21.64 -4.56
N ASP A 365 1.69 -21.99 -5.82
CA ASP A 365 2.91 -21.57 -6.53
C ASP A 365 2.95 -20.06 -6.72
N VAL A 366 1.79 -19.44 -7.00
CA VAL A 366 1.61 -17.98 -6.99
C VAL A 366 2.11 -17.39 -5.67
N GLY A 367 1.58 -17.85 -4.54
CA GLY A 367 1.95 -17.33 -3.22
C GLY A 367 3.43 -17.55 -2.89
N LYS A 368 3.99 -18.73 -3.19
CA LYS A 368 5.41 -19.04 -2.97
C LYS A 368 6.35 -18.15 -3.78
N ARG A 369 6.02 -17.88 -5.04
CA ARG A 369 6.82 -17.02 -5.91
C ARG A 369 6.82 -15.58 -5.38
N ILE A 370 5.66 -15.01 -5.06
CA ILE A 370 5.53 -13.66 -4.50
C ILE A 370 6.32 -13.55 -3.20
N ALA A 371 6.10 -14.45 -2.25
CA ALA A 371 6.78 -14.43 -0.94
C ALA A 371 8.32 -14.49 -1.08
N ARG A 372 8.83 -15.32 -1.99
CA ARG A 372 10.29 -15.40 -2.25
C ARG A 372 10.82 -14.10 -2.82
N THR A 373 10.15 -13.51 -3.81
CA THR A 373 10.57 -12.25 -4.40
C THR A 373 10.60 -11.14 -3.35
N LEU A 374 9.53 -10.98 -2.55
CA LEU A 374 9.45 -9.97 -1.51
C LEU A 374 10.52 -10.11 -0.43
N ALA A 375 10.76 -11.32 0.05
CA ALA A 375 11.70 -11.53 1.15
C ALA A 375 13.17 -11.63 0.72
N ARG A 376 13.43 -12.09 -0.51
CA ARG A 376 14.78 -12.45 -0.99
C ARG A 376 15.12 -11.92 -2.38
N GLY A 377 14.28 -11.06 -2.97
CA GLY A 377 14.56 -10.42 -4.26
C GLY A 377 15.93 -9.72 -4.22
N ALA A 378 16.71 -9.87 -5.29
CA ALA A 378 18.06 -9.32 -5.36
C ALA A 378 18.01 -7.79 -5.45
N GLU A 379 17.05 -7.25 -6.18
CA GLU A 379 16.90 -5.82 -6.41
C GLU A 379 15.43 -5.43 -6.28
N LEU A 380 15.07 -4.91 -5.10
CA LEU A 380 13.73 -4.37 -4.83
C LEU A 380 13.78 -2.86 -4.97
N CYS A 381 12.87 -2.32 -5.77
CA CYS A 381 12.62 -0.89 -5.92
C CYS A 381 11.27 -0.59 -5.28
N PHE A 382 11.24 0.33 -4.32
CA PHE A 382 9.98 0.69 -3.69
C PHE A 382 9.17 1.58 -4.62
N ASP A 383 7.84 1.39 -4.61
CA ASP A 383 6.84 2.16 -5.34
C ASP A 383 7.16 3.66 -5.28
N ALA A 384 7.42 4.27 -6.42
CA ALA A 384 7.93 5.63 -6.48
C ALA A 384 6.88 6.64 -6.01
N SER A 385 5.60 6.43 -6.34
CA SER A 385 4.52 7.32 -5.89
C SER A 385 4.34 7.30 -4.37
N ASP A 386 4.65 6.19 -3.71
CA ASP A 386 4.64 6.05 -2.26
C ASP A 386 5.88 6.69 -1.60
N LEU A 387 7.00 6.78 -2.31
CA LEU A 387 8.22 7.48 -1.87
C LEU A 387 8.17 8.98 -2.10
N MET A 388 7.32 9.45 -2.99
CA MET A 388 7.18 10.87 -3.30
C MET A 388 6.45 11.64 -2.20
N PRO A 389 6.75 12.93 -1.99
CA PRO A 389 5.95 13.80 -1.13
C PRO A 389 4.48 13.83 -1.55
N SER A 390 3.56 13.90 -0.58
CA SER A 390 2.11 13.79 -0.84
C SER A 390 1.58 14.74 -1.93
N ALA A 391 2.17 15.93 -2.05
CA ALA A 391 1.78 16.87 -3.12
C ALA A 391 2.15 16.32 -4.51
N MET A 392 3.31 15.65 -4.62
CA MET A 392 3.77 15.07 -5.88
C MET A 392 2.98 13.83 -6.24
N SER A 393 2.78 12.91 -5.27
CA SER A 393 1.95 11.71 -5.46
C SER A 393 0.53 12.06 -5.90
N SER A 394 -0.10 13.05 -5.23
CA SER A 394 -1.44 13.51 -5.60
C SER A 394 -1.48 14.10 -7.01
N ALA A 395 -0.48 14.89 -7.40
CA ALA A 395 -0.39 15.43 -8.75
C ALA A 395 -0.21 14.32 -9.80
N PHE A 396 0.58 13.30 -9.48
CA PHE A 396 0.80 12.15 -10.36
C PHE A 396 -0.50 11.35 -10.55
N TYR A 397 -1.23 11.04 -9.49
CA TYR A 397 -2.53 10.38 -9.59
C TYR A 397 -3.50 11.15 -10.48
N GLN A 398 -3.59 12.47 -10.32
CA GLN A 398 -4.46 13.30 -11.15
C GLN A 398 -4.01 13.33 -12.61
N ALA A 399 -2.71 13.43 -12.89
CA ALA A 399 -2.17 13.42 -14.23
C ALA A 399 -2.45 12.10 -14.97
N VAL A 400 -2.44 10.96 -14.27
CA VAL A 400 -2.82 9.65 -14.81
C VAL A 400 -4.28 9.65 -15.28
N LEU A 401 -5.19 10.16 -14.45
CA LEU A 401 -6.62 10.25 -14.81
C LEU A 401 -6.84 11.16 -16.01
N GLU A 402 -6.17 12.29 -16.02
CA GLU A 402 -6.23 13.27 -17.11
C GLU A 402 -5.66 12.71 -18.42
N TYR A 403 -4.55 11.96 -18.35
CA TYR A 403 -3.96 11.31 -19.53
C TYR A 403 -4.89 10.28 -20.17
N LEU A 404 -5.60 9.48 -19.37
CA LEU A 404 -6.58 8.53 -19.90
C LEU A 404 -7.76 9.24 -20.57
N ALA A 405 -8.16 10.41 -20.06
CA ALA A 405 -9.23 11.21 -20.63
C ALA A 405 -8.78 12.01 -21.87
N HIS A 406 -7.55 12.52 -21.83
CA HIS A 406 -6.99 13.45 -22.80
C HIS A 406 -5.53 13.13 -23.14
N PRO A 407 -5.24 12.03 -23.85
CA PRO A 407 -3.88 11.56 -24.10
C PRO A 407 -3.02 12.52 -24.94
N ASP A 408 -3.64 13.41 -25.69
CA ASP A 408 -3.00 14.48 -26.47
C ASP A 408 -2.35 15.56 -25.58
N ARG A 409 -2.71 15.63 -24.30
CA ARG A 409 -2.16 16.60 -23.34
C ARG A 409 -0.89 16.13 -22.63
N LEU A 410 -0.30 15.00 -22.99
CA LEU A 410 0.83 14.41 -22.26
C LEU A 410 1.94 15.42 -21.98
N ASP A 411 2.38 16.18 -22.99
CA ASP A 411 3.47 17.15 -22.82
C ASP A 411 3.15 18.26 -21.83
N THR A 412 1.91 18.71 -21.81
CA THR A 412 1.40 19.68 -20.84
C THR A 412 1.39 19.10 -19.44
N LEU A 413 0.89 17.86 -19.28
CA LEU A 413 0.83 17.17 -17.99
C LEU A 413 2.21 16.95 -17.39
N LEU A 414 3.19 16.51 -18.19
CA LEU A 414 4.56 16.33 -17.72
C LEU A 414 5.21 17.66 -17.30
N ALA A 415 4.96 18.75 -18.03
CA ALA A 415 5.44 20.08 -17.64
C ALA A 415 4.74 20.60 -16.36
N GLU A 416 3.48 20.23 -16.13
CA GLU A 416 2.74 20.53 -14.89
C GLU A 416 3.32 19.78 -13.71
N LEU A 417 3.62 18.49 -13.88
CA LEU A 417 4.28 17.66 -12.86
C LEU A 417 5.66 18.21 -12.52
N ASP A 418 6.45 18.68 -13.48
CA ASP A 418 7.73 19.32 -13.20
C ASP A 418 7.59 20.63 -12.41
N ARG A 419 6.51 21.40 -12.63
CA ARG A 419 6.24 22.58 -11.81
C ARG A 419 5.90 22.20 -10.35
N VAL A 420 5.13 21.13 -10.14
CA VAL A 420 4.87 20.61 -8.80
C VAL A 420 6.17 20.13 -8.15
N ARG A 421 6.98 19.33 -8.86
CA ARG A 421 8.28 18.85 -8.40
C ARG A 421 9.18 20.00 -7.95
N ALA A 422 9.29 21.04 -8.75
CA ALA A 422 10.12 22.22 -8.44
C ALA A 422 9.60 23.04 -7.24
N GLY A 423 8.31 22.94 -6.92
CA GLY A 423 7.69 23.59 -5.77
C GLY A 423 7.77 22.84 -4.46
N VAL A 424 8.18 21.56 -4.48
CA VAL A 424 8.31 20.73 -3.27
C VAL A 424 9.66 21.03 -2.59
N ASP A 425 9.63 21.21 -1.26
CA ASP A 425 10.85 21.35 -0.46
C ASP A 425 11.76 20.12 -0.64
N PRO A 426 13.03 20.28 -1.05
CA PRO A 426 13.95 19.15 -1.25
C PRO A 426 14.07 18.20 -0.06
N ARG A 427 13.85 18.68 1.16
CA ARG A 427 13.89 17.85 2.38
C ARG A 427 12.70 16.90 2.53
N GLN A 428 11.65 17.06 1.73
CA GLN A 428 10.47 16.18 1.78
C GLN A 428 10.65 14.91 0.94
N TRP A 429 11.57 14.93 -0.02
CA TRP A 429 11.83 13.75 -0.84
C TRP A 429 12.53 12.67 -0.02
N LEU A 430 12.14 11.43 -0.27
CA LEU A 430 12.72 10.24 0.36
C LEU A 430 13.55 9.48 -0.68
N ASP A 431 14.87 9.60 -0.58
CA ASP A 431 15.78 8.86 -1.45
C ASP A 431 16.02 7.46 -0.87
N LEU A 432 15.51 6.46 -1.56
CA LEU A 432 15.75 5.05 -1.27
C LEU A 432 16.27 4.35 -2.52
N PRO A 433 17.51 3.86 -2.53
CA PRO A 433 18.05 3.15 -3.67
C PRO A 433 17.34 1.82 -3.88
N CYS A 434 17.22 1.42 -5.14
CA CYS A 434 16.90 0.06 -5.50
C CYS A 434 18.01 -0.90 -5.05
N GLY A 435 17.64 -2.10 -4.62
CA GLY A 435 18.62 -3.11 -4.27
C GLY A 435 19.42 -2.83 -2.99
N THR A 436 20.63 -3.35 -2.94
CA THR A 436 21.51 -3.29 -1.75
C THR A 436 22.63 -2.25 -1.85
N THR A 437 22.75 -1.58 -2.98
CA THR A 437 23.84 -0.61 -3.25
C THR A 437 23.45 0.82 -2.96
#